data_876059e36b126e124871602b9577a018
#
_entry.id   876059e36b126e124871602b9577a018
#
_cell.length_a   1.000
_cell.length_b   1.000
_cell.length_c   1.000
_cell.angle_alpha   90.00
_cell.angle_beta   90.00
_cell.angle_gamma   90.00
#
_symmetry.space_group_name_H-M   'P 1'
#
loop_
_entity.id
_entity.type
_entity.pdbx_description
1 polymer ?
#
loop_
_entity_poly.entity_id
_entity_poly.type
_entity_poly.pdbx_seq_one_letter_code
_entity_poly.pdbx_strand_id
1 'polypeptide(L)'
;DYLFVSKMSYGPRIPQTPLTMPLTQHTLPVIECKSYIEWPQWEYRRAKGLGDIQLNDIVVFNYPAGDTLCSSMQYQAMDYYQMCYGIGYQIYPQRPNPDSLSYEQRQEFFNIIYNAGRNKIWANQAEYGEVITRPVDRRENYVKRCVGLPGQTLQIKDHIIYLDGKENKEPDNVQYTYYVKLKQRIPEEMMEELGITMEELASLNVNGYMPMTKKVKEELEKRSDIVESIRLNTDADDKEIYPLNGNMHWTRDNYGPVWIPKKGESIDLTLDNIAIYERPIKVYEGNDLQVKDGKIYINGKEAKSYTFKMDY
;
A
#
# COMPACT_ATOMS: atom_id res chain seq x y z
N ASP A 1 -11.45 12.19 -12.28
CA ASP A 1 -10.90 13.40 -11.60
C ASP A 1 -9.49 13.69 -12.07
N TYR A 2 -9.14 14.98 -12.18
CA TYR A 2 -7.80 15.43 -12.53
C TYR A 2 -7.11 16.00 -11.28
N LEU A 3 -5.85 15.61 -11.05
CA LEU A 3 -5.04 16.11 -9.95
C LEU A 3 -3.93 17.02 -10.48
N PHE A 4 -3.77 18.16 -9.84
CA PHE A 4 -2.64 19.05 -10.10
C PHE A 4 -1.49 18.72 -9.16
N VAL A 5 -0.36 18.24 -9.70
CA VAL A 5 0.78 17.78 -8.91
C VAL A 5 1.93 18.78 -9.01
N SER A 6 2.31 19.38 -7.88
CA SER A 6 3.50 20.22 -7.77
C SER A 6 4.75 19.36 -7.71
N LYS A 7 5.55 19.37 -8.77
CA LYS A 7 6.84 18.64 -8.79
C LYS A 7 7.93 19.37 -8.00
N MET A 8 7.74 20.65 -7.69
CA MET A 8 8.76 21.48 -7.00
C MET A 8 8.71 21.32 -5.49
N SER A 9 7.59 20.99 -4.90
CA SER A 9 7.40 20.93 -3.44
C SER A 9 8.44 20.02 -2.77
N TYR A 10 8.56 18.79 -3.21
CA TYR A 10 9.46 17.78 -2.63
C TYR A 10 10.60 17.37 -3.58
N GLY A 11 10.87 18.17 -4.58
CA GLY A 11 11.89 17.95 -5.60
C GLY A 11 11.44 17.07 -6.76
N PRO A 12 11.63 17.54 -8.00
CA PRO A 12 11.32 16.77 -9.18
C PRO A 12 12.23 15.56 -9.31
N ARG A 13 11.66 14.45 -9.76
CA ARG A 13 12.46 13.30 -10.22
C ARG A 13 13.17 13.67 -11.52
N ILE A 14 14.44 13.36 -11.61
CA ILE A 14 15.17 13.41 -12.88
C ILE A 14 14.73 12.16 -13.67
N PRO A 15 14.30 12.31 -14.94
CA PRO A 15 13.88 11.18 -15.74
C PRO A 15 14.97 10.11 -15.84
N GLN A 16 14.65 8.85 -15.53
CA GLN A 16 15.55 7.73 -15.74
C GLN A 16 15.60 7.35 -17.24
N THR A 17 14.46 7.49 -17.95
CA THR A 17 14.33 7.23 -19.36
C THR A 17 14.17 8.56 -20.12
N PRO A 18 15.31 9.23 -20.50
CA PRO A 18 15.28 10.58 -21.08
C PRO A 18 14.62 10.61 -22.45
N LEU A 19 14.70 9.52 -23.23
CA LEU A 19 14.08 9.41 -24.54
C LEU A 19 12.65 8.89 -24.42
N THR A 20 11.73 9.81 -24.27
CA THR A 20 10.31 9.53 -24.03
C THR A 20 9.42 10.43 -24.87
N MET A 21 8.30 9.89 -25.38
CA MET A 21 7.26 10.68 -26.04
C MET A 21 6.61 11.64 -25.02
N PRO A 22 6.56 12.95 -25.31
CA PRO A 22 5.91 13.92 -24.44
C PRO A 22 4.44 13.56 -24.14
N LEU A 23 3.98 13.91 -22.94
CA LEU A 23 2.60 13.72 -22.47
C LEU A 23 2.14 12.26 -22.37
N THR A 24 3.06 11.30 -22.38
CA THR A 24 2.76 9.88 -22.16
C THR A 24 3.44 9.36 -20.90
N GLN A 25 2.84 8.38 -20.25
CA GLN A 25 3.44 7.76 -19.06
C GLN A 25 4.31 6.56 -19.45
N HIS A 26 3.74 5.49 -19.95
CA HIS A 26 4.48 4.26 -20.28
C HIS A 26 4.07 3.65 -21.62
N THR A 27 2.86 3.95 -22.13
CA THR A 27 2.29 3.35 -23.34
C THR A 27 1.72 4.45 -24.23
N LEU A 28 1.91 4.35 -25.52
CA LEU A 28 1.29 5.23 -26.48
C LEU A 28 -0.19 4.86 -26.61
N PRO A 29 -1.11 5.82 -26.47
CA PRO A 29 -2.52 5.59 -26.75
C PRO A 29 -2.70 5.17 -28.22
N VAL A 30 -3.63 4.30 -28.52
CA VAL A 30 -3.99 3.78 -29.84
C VAL A 30 -3.04 2.68 -30.38
N ILE A 31 -1.72 2.85 -30.26
CA ILE A 31 -0.75 1.88 -30.81
C ILE A 31 -0.36 0.83 -29.76
N GLU A 32 -0.60 1.12 -28.49
CA GLU A 32 -0.33 0.24 -27.33
C GLU A 32 1.12 -0.23 -27.18
N CYS A 33 2.07 0.47 -27.83
CA CYS A 33 3.50 0.19 -27.66
C CYS A 33 4.14 1.09 -26.59
N LYS A 34 5.36 0.74 -26.15
CA LYS A 34 6.13 1.54 -25.18
C LYS A 34 6.33 2.96 -25.70
N SER A 35 6.08 3.96 -24.84
CA SER A 35 6.25 5.38 -25.15
C SER A 35 7.67 5.90 -24.86
N TYR A 36 8.59 5.03 -24.49
CA TYR A 36 9.96 5.37 -24.12
C TYR A 36 10.95 4.32 -24.60
N ILE A 37 12.21 4.74 -24.69
CA ILE A 37 13.34 3.86 -25.01
C ILE A 37 14.08 3.59 -23.70
N GLU A 38 14.42 2.32 -23.45
CA GLU A 38 15.06 1.88 -22.19
C GLU A 38 16.56 2.19 -22.15
N TRP A 39 17.16 2.57 -23.24
CA TRP A 39 18.58 2.96 -23.30
C TRP A 39 18.75 4.29 -24.05
N PRO A 40 19.52 5.26 -23.51
CA PRO A 40 20.22 5.24 -22.22
C PRO A 40 19.26 5.35 -21.04
N GLN A 41 19.61 4.70 -19.93
CA GLN A 41 18.89 4.81 -18.65
C GLN A 41 19.80 5.43 -17.60
N TRP A 42 19.29 6.47 -16.92
CA TRP A 42 20.03 7.16 -15.86
C TRP A 42 19.69 6.58 -14.50
N GLU A 43 20.57 6.79 -13.52
CA GLU A 43 20.28 6.42 -12.14
C GLU A 43 19.14 7.24 -11.57
N TYR A 44 18.33 6.60 -10.70
CA TYR A 44 17.25 7.30 -9.99
C TYR A 44 17.82 8.38 -9.08
N ARG A 45 17.38 9.61 -9.25
CA ARG A 45 17.69 10.72 -8.35
C ARG A 45 16.59 11.79 -8.37
N ARG A 46 16.51 12.54 -7.29
CA ARG A 46 15.67 13.72 -7.17
C ARG A 46 16.51 14.97 -7.07
N ALA A 47 16.07 16.06 -7.68
CA ALA A 47 16.58 17.38 -7.38
C ALA A 47 16.05 17.82 -6.00
N LYS A 48 16.71 18.79 -5.38
CA LYS A 48 16.26 19.35 -4.10
C LYS A 48 14.90 20.03 -4.27
N GLY A 49 13.97 19.75 -3.37
CA GLY A 49 12.67 20.41 -3.28
C GLY A 49 12.71 21.75 -2.55
N LEU A 50 11.58 22.44 -2.51
CA LEU A 50 11.40 23.68 -1.76
C LEU A 50 11.18 23.42 -0.27
N GLY A 51 10.73 22.23 0.11
CA GLY A 51 10.49 21.82 1.49
C GLY A 51 10.51 20.31 1.66
N ASP A 52 10.38 19.89 2.91
CA ASP A 52 10.28 18.48 3.29
C ASP A 52 8.82 18.09 3.49
N ILE A 53 8.52 16.79 3.37
CA ILE A 53 7.19 16.23 3.59
C ILE A 53 6.80 16.43 5.05
N GLN A 54 5.58 16.92 5.26
CA GLN A 54 4.97 17.12 6.57
C GLN A 54 3.84 16.12 6.82
N LEU A 55 3.46 15.95 8.09
CA LEU A 55 2.28 15.18 8.44
C LEU A 55 1.03 15.77 7.78
N ASN A 56 0.18 14.89 7.29
CA ASN A 56 -1.06 15.18 6.57
C ASN A 56 -0.89 15.77 5.16
N ASP A 57 0.35 15.93 4.66
CA ASP A 57 0.56 16.27 3.26
C ASP A 57 0.01 15.18 2.34
N ILE A 58 -0.55 15.61 1.22
CA ILE A 58 -0.95 14.69 0.14
C ILE A 58 0.23 14.52 -0.79
N VAL A 59 0.80 13.32 -0.78
CA VAL A 59 2.01 12.99 -1.55
C VAL A 59 1.71 12.09 -2.72
N VAL A 60 2.41 12.35 -3.83
CA VAL A 60 2.39 11.49 -5.02
C VAL A 60 3.69 10.73 -5.09
N PHE A 61 3.60 9.42 -5.15
CA PHE A 61 4.75 8.52 -5.17
C PHE A 61 4.50 7.31 -6.08
N ASN A 62 5.55 6.62 -6.47
CA ASN A 62 5.40 5.34 -7.15
C ASN A 62 5.16 4.25 -6.14
N TYR A 63 4.26 3.33 -6.44
CA TYR A 63 3.97 2.21 -5.56
C TYR A 63 5.23 1.37 -5.28
N PRO A 64 5.58 1.14 -4.01
CA PRO A 64 6.88 0.57 -3.62
C PRO A 64 6.94 -0.97 -3.71
N ALA A 65 5.94 -1.62 -4.30
CA ALA A 65 5.87 -3.08 -4.36
C ALA A 65 6.93 -3.74 -5.23
N GLY A 66 7.73 -2.98 -5.97
CA GLY A 66 8.75 -3.50 -6.86
C GLY A 66 8.60 -2.97 -8.29
N ASP A 67 9.35 -3.56 -9.22
CA ASP A 67 9.41 -3.14 -10.61
C ASP A 67 8.65 -4.08 -11.56
N THR A 68 8.24 -5.22 -11.06
CA THR A 68 7.60 -6.30 -11.82
C THR A 68 6.09 -6.10 -11.90
N LEU A 69 5.54 -6.31 -13.08
CA LEU A 69 4.09 -6.23 -13.32
C LEU A 69 3.65 -7.19 -14.45
N CYS A 70 2.36 -7.46 -14.51
CA CYS A 70 1.72 -8.13 -15.64
C CYS A 70 1.37 -7.10 -16.71
N SER A 71 1.64 -7.39 -17.99
CA SER A 71 1.44 -6.41 -19.07
C SER A 71 -0.02 -6.28 -19.51
N SER A 72 -0.89 -7.22 -19.17
CA SER A 72 -2.33 -7.15 -19.47
C SER A 72 -2.95 -5.90 -18.85
N MET A 73 -3.79 -5.17 -19.58
CA MET A 73 -4.46 -3.94 -19.13
C MET A 73 -5.21 -4.11 -17.80
N GLN A 74 -5.81 -5.26 -17.57
CA GLN A 74 -6.55 -5.57 -16.35
C GLN A 74 -5.64 -5.64 -15.12
N TYR A 75 -4.39 -6.08 -15.27
CA TYR A 75 -3.49 -6.39 -14.15
C TYR A 75 -2.28 -5.46 -14.03
N GLN A 76 -2.02 -4.61 -15.03
CA GLN A 76 -0.80 -3.79 -15.06
C GLN A 76 -0.67 -2.77 -13.92
N ALA A 77 -1.78 -2.35 -13.31
CA ALA A 77 -1.81 -1.45 -12.16
C ALA A 77 -1.86 -2.19 -10.82
N MET A 78 -1.93 -3.51 -10.83
CA MET A 78 -1.98 -4.32 -9.61
C MET A 78 -0.57 -4.66 -9.10
N ASP A 79 -0.46 -4.84 -7.78
CA ASP A 79 0.77 -5.33 -7.17
C ASP A 79 1.01 -6.79 -7.57
N TYR A 80 2.03 -7.02 -8.39
CA TYR A 80 2.42 -8.34 -8.86
C TYR A 80 2.68 -9.34 -7.72
N TYR A 81 3.31 -8.89 -6.65
CA TYR A 81 3.64 -9.76 -5.52
C TYR A 81 2.40 -10.14 -4.73
N GLN A 82 1.50 -9.20 -4.48
CA GLN A 82 0.19 -9.50 -3.88
C GLN A 82 -0.64 -10.45 -4.76
N MET A 83 -0.63 -10.25 -6.08
CA MET A 83 -1.27 -11.18 -7.01
C MET A 83 -0.71 -12.60 -6.88
N CYS A 84 0.62 -12.75 -6.82
CA CYS A 84 1.25 -14.06 -6.64
C CYS A 84 0.77 -14.71 -5.33
N TYR A 85 0.73 -13.99 -4.22
CA TYR A 85 0.23 -14.52 -2.95
C TYR A 85 -1.27 -14.84 -3.02
N GLY A 86 -2.10 -13.95 -3.56
CA GLY A 86 -3.54 -14.17 -3.69
C GLY A 86 -3.88 -15.41 -4.50
N ILE A 87 -3.23 -15.59 -5.66
CA ILE A 87 -3.41 -16.77 -6.50
C ILE A 87 -2.84 -18.03 -5.83
N GLY A 88 -1.68 -17.91 -5.17
CA GLY A 88 -1.09 -19.02 -4.42
C GLY A 88 -2.01 -19.52 -3.30
N TYR A 89 -2.68 -18.62 -2.60
CA TYR A 89 -3.68 -18.97 -1.59
C TYR A 89 -4.96 -19.60 -2.16
N GLN A 90 -5.31 -19.28 -3.40
CA GLN A 90 -6.41 -19.99 -4.09
C GLN A 90 -6.00 -21.43 -4.43
N ILE A 91 -4.74 -21.66 -4.79
CA ILE A 91 -4.21 -23.00 -5.07
C ILE A 91 -4.05 -23.80 -3.78
N TYR A 92 -3.59 -23.18 -2.71
CA TYR A 92 -3.38 -23.78 -1.37
C TYR A 92 -4.26 -23.07 -0.33
N PRO A 93 -5.56 -23.38 -0.25
CA PRO A 93 -6.47 -22.66 0.65
C PRO A 93 -6.25 -22.97 2.13
N GLN A 94 -5.63 -24.10 2.44
CA GLN A 94 -5.30 -24.47 3.82
C GLN A 94 -4.11 -23.67 4.31
N ARG A 95 -4.29 -22.97 5.43
CA ARG A 95 -3.26 -22.15 6.06
C ARG A 95 -2.89 -22.76 7.42
N PRO A 96 -1.61 -23.01 7.69
CA PRO A 96 -1.21 -23.33 9.03
C PRO A 96 -1.45 -22.15 9.97
N ASN A 97 -1.69 -22.41 11.24
CA ASN A 97 -1.73 -21.34 12.23
C ASN A 97 -0.32 -20.70 12.33
N PRO A 98 -0.16 -19.39 12.02
CA PRO A 98 1.14 -18.73 12.04
C PRO A 98 1.83 -18.78 13.43
N ASP A 99 1.06 -18.82 14.52
CA ASP A 99 1.60 -18.91 15.88
C ASP A 99 2.28 -20.24 16.18
N SER A 100 1.91 -21.29 15.44
CA SER A 100 2.51 -22.64 15.60
C SER A 100 3.81 -22.82 14.82
N LEU A 101 4.20 -21.82 14.01
CA LEU A 101 5.35 -21.91 13.12
C LEU A 101 6.50 -21.03 13.59
N SER A 102 7.75 -21.52 13.47
CA SER A 102 8.92 -20.68 13.60
C SER A 102 8.96 -19.62 12.47
N TYR A 103 9.80 -18.59 12.61
CA TYR A 103 9.98 -17.60 11.55
C TYR A 103 10.40 -18.26 10.23
N GLU A 104 11.36 -19.18 10.25
CA GLU A 104 11.85 -19.89 9.07
C GLU A 104 10.75 -20.73 8.42
N GLN A 105 9.95 -21.43 9.20
CA GLN A 105 8.82 -22.21 8.68
C GLN A 105 7.76 -21.31 8.03
N ARG A 106 7.48 -20.13 8.61
CA ARG A 106 6.61 -19.14 7.99
C ARG A 106 7.17 -18.66 6.66
N GLN A 107 8.46 -18.33 6.59
CA GLN A 107 9.12 -17.90 5.36
C GLN A 107 9.05 -18.99 4.27
N GLU A 108 9.30 -20.24 4.62
CA GLU A 108 9.21 -21.36 3.69
C GLU A 108 7.78 -21.52 3.16
N PHE A 109 6.79 -21.45 4.03
CA PHE A 109 5.38 -21.50 3.63
C PHE A 109 5.03 -20.36 2.67
N PHE A 110 5.40 -19.11 2.98
CA PHE A 110 5.18 -17.98 2.11
C PHE A 110 5.88 -18.11 0.77
N ASN A 111 7.08 -18.65 0.73
CA ASN A 111 7.80 -18.94 -0.50
C ASN A 111 7.07 -19.98 -1.37
N ILE A 112 6.51 -21.02 -0.76
CA ILE A 112 5.70 -22.02 -1.48
C ILE A 112 4.47 -21.36 -2.10
N ILE A 113 3.73 -20.58 -1.33
CA ILE A 113 2.54 -19.86 -1.79
C ILE A 113 2.89 -18.89 -2.91
N TYR A 114 3.91 -18.06 -2.71
CA TYR A 114 4.38 -17.11 -3.72
C TYR A 114 4.76 -17.79 -5.03
N ASN A 115 5.55 -18.86 -4.97
CA ASN A 115 6.00 -19.58 -6.16
C ASN A 115 4.85 -20.28 -6.88
N ALA A 116 3.86 -20.80 -6.16
CA ALA A 116 2.67 -21.41 -6.77
C ALA A 116 1.88 -20.37 -7.59
N GLY A 117 1.60 -19.21 -7.02
CA GLY A 117 0.91 -18.13 -7.73
C GLY A 117 1.74 -17.57 -8.88
N ARG A 118 3.04 -17.32 -8.65
CA ARG A 118 3.96 -16.91 -9.70
C ARG A 118 3.96 -17.86 -10.90
N ASN A 119 4.09 -19.14 -10.65
CA ASN A 119 4.11 -20.15 -11.72
C ASN A 119 2.78 -20.18 -12.49
N LYS A 120 1.64 -19.98 -11.80
CA LYS A 120 0.33 -19.87 -12.44
C LYS A 120 0.24 -18.65 -13.36
N ILE A 121 0.75 -17.49 -12.93
CA ILE A 121 0.79 -16.26 -13.74
C ILE A 121 1.65 -16.49 -14.99
N TRP A 122 2.85 -17.02 -14.81
CA TRP A 122 3.80 -17.26 -15.92
C TRP A 122 3.29 -18.29 -16.93
N ALA A 123 2.51 -19.27 -16.46
CA ALA A 123 1.93 -20.31 -17.33
C ALA A 123 0.69 -19.81 -18.10
N ASN A 124 0.08 -18.70 -17.71
CA ASN A 124 -1.17 -18.20 -18.31
C ASN A 124 -1.02 -16.77 -18.86
N GLN A 125 -0.12 -16.59 -19.82
CA GLN A 125 0.12 -15.30 -20.47
C GLN A 125 -1.09 -14.77 -21.25
N ALA A 126 -2.02 -15.63 -21.66
CA ALA A 126 -3.24 -15.21 -22.32
C ALA A 126 -4.13 -14.34 -21.42
N GLU A 127 -4.12 -14.59 -20.12
CA GLU A 127 -4.88 -13.84 -19.12
C GLU A 127 -4.07 -12.67 -18.53
N TYR A 128 -2.85 -12.95 -18.07
CA TYR A 128 -2.02 -11.98 -17.32
C TYR A 128 -1.14 -11.11 -18.19
N GLY A 129 -0.95 -11.47 -19.48
CA GLY A 129 0.06 -10.90 -20.35
C GLY A 129 1.47 -11.38 -19.98
N GLU A 130 2.47 -10.74 -20.54
CA GLU A 130 3.87 -10.99 -20.20
C GLU A 130 4.21 -10.38 -18.83
N VAL A 131 5.07 -11.05 -18.09
CA VAL A 131 5.64 -10.50 -16.85
C VAL A 131 6.84 -9.64 -17.24
N ILE A 132 6.71 -8.34 -17.06
CA ILE A 132 7.70 -7.33 -17.46
C ILE A 132 8.16 -6.48 -16.27
N THR A 133 9.27 -5.77 -16.45
CA THR A 133 9.74 -4.76 -15.49
C THR A 133 9.62 -3.36 -16.08
N ARG A 134 9.43 -2.36 -15.23
CA ARG A 134 9.40 -0.95 -15.63
C ARG A 134 10.37 -0.13 -14.78
N PRO A 135 11.13 0.81 -15.37
CA PRO A 135 11.88 1.82 -14.61
C PRO A 135 10.98 2.60 -13.65
N VAL A 136 11.54 3.11 -12.56
CA VAL A 136 10.75 3.80 -11.50
C VAL A 136 9.91 4.96 -12.05
N ASP A 137 10.45 5.72 -13.00
CA ASP A 137 9.74 6.84 -13.61
C ASP A 137 8.61 6.43 -14.58
N ARG A 138 8.46 5.13 -14.83
CA ARG A 138 7.41 4.53 -15.68
C ARG A 138 6.41 3.68 -14.92
N ARG A 139 6.50 3.64 -13.59
CA ARG A 139 5.56 2.94 -12.72
C ARG A 139 4.33 3.78 -12.44
N GLU A 140 3.28 3.13 -11.97
CA GLU A 140 2.06 3.81 -11.55
C GLU A 140 2.32 4.79 -10.40
N ASN A 141 1.61 5.91 -10.44
CA ASN A 141 1.66 6.92 -9.39
C ASN A 141 0.48 6.74 -8.45
N TYR A 142 0.75 6.74 -7.17
CA TYR A 142 -0.25 6.68 -6.11
C TYR A 142 -0.29 8.00 -5.36
N VAL A 143 -1.48 8.36 -4.93
CA VAL A 143 -1.72 9.55 -4.12
C VAL A 143 -2.21 9.11 -2.76
N LYS A 144 -1.48 9.45 -1.72
CA LYS A 144 -1.84 9.12 -0.34
C LYS A 144 -1.49 10.28 0.58
N ARG A 145 -2.19 10.32 1.72
CA ARG A 145 -1.86 11.24 2.82
C ARG A 145 -0.67 10.68 3.60
N CYS A 146 0.30 11.55 3.94
CA CYS A 146 1.40 11.21 4.82
C CYS A 146 0.88 11.15 6.26
N VAL A 147 0.88 9.97 6.86
CA VAL A 147 0.36 9.73 8.22
C VAL A 147 1.44 9.37 9.23
N GLY A 148 2.71 9.44 8.85
CA GLY A 148 3.85 9.20 9.71
C GLY A 148 5.13 9.68 9.06
N LEU A 149 6.09 10.11 9.85
CA LEU A 149 7.39 10.62 9.41
C LEU A 149 8.53 9.73 9.91
N PRO A 150 9.69 9.71 9.23
CA PRO A 150 10.86 8.95 9.66
C PRO A 150 11.24 9.23 11.12
N GLY A 151 11.48 8.16 11.89
CA GLY A 151 11.80 8.23 13.32
C GLY A 151 10.60 8.19 14.25
N GLN A 152 9.38 8.31 13.75
CA GLN A 152 8.17 8.20 14.56
C GLN A 152 7.70 6.74 14.70
N THR A 153 7.00 6.46 15.77
CA THR A 153 6.31 5.17 15.97
C THR A 153 4.83 5.32 15.63
N LEU A 154 4.42 4.67 14.54
CA LEU A 154 3.03 4.64 14.07
C LEU A 154 2.27 3.51 14.75
N GLN A 155 1.09 3.81 15.24
CA GLN A 155 0.13 2.80 15.71
C GLN A 155 -1.28 3.23 15.33
N ILE A 156 -2.12 2.27 14.92
CA ILE A 156 -3.56 2.47 14.72
C ILE A 156 -4.29 1.68 15.81
N LYS A 157 -5.20 2.31 16.50
CA LYS A 157 -6.09 1.70 17.50
C LYS A 157 -7.51 2.14 17.21
N ASP A 158 -8.40 1.19 16.94
CA ASP A 158 -9.80 1.45 16.63
C ASP A 158 -9.96 2.56 15.57
N HIS A 159 -9.22 2.45 14.45
CA HIS A 159 -9.11 3.39 13.31
C HIS A 159 -8.36 4.69 13.60
N ILE A 160 -8.04 5.01 14.86
CA ILE A 160 -7.36 6.25 15.24
C ILE A 160 -5.86 6.07 15.13
N ILE A 161 -5.21 7.01 14.45
CA ILE A 161 -3.76 7.01 14.26
C ILE A 161 -3.08 7.66 15.47
N TYR A 162 -2.10 6.96 16.03
CA TYR A 162 -1.21 7.45 17.07
C TYR A 162 0.21 7.54 16.54
N LEU A 163 0.89 8.65 16.83
CA LEU A 163 2.30 8.86 16.56
C LEU A 163 3.03 9.11 17.88
N ASP A 164 4.04 8.29 18.16
CA ASP A 164 4.80 8.32 19.44
C ASP A 164 3.88 8.27 20.67
N GLY A 165 2.81 7.48 20.57
CA GLY A 165 1.81 7.30 21.61
C GLY A 165 0.79 8.43 21.77
N LYS A 166 0.86 9.48 20.94
CA LYS A 166 -0.10 10.60 20.93
C LYS A 166 -1.05 10.47 19.74
N GLU A 167 -2.33 10.74 19.97
CA GLU A 167 -3.32 10.78 18.90
C GLU A 167 -2.94 11.84 17.86
N ASN A 168 -2.88 11.42 16.60
CA ASN A 168 -2.73 12.33 15.46
C ASN A 168 -4.11 12.84 15.07
N LYS A 169 -4.33 14.15 15.22
CA LYS A 169 -5.61 14.77 14.87
C LYS A 169 -5.93 14.53 13.40
N GLU A 170 -7.02 13.84 13.16
CA GLU A 170 -7.50 13.51 11.84
C GLU A 170 -8.05 14.76 11.12
N PRO A 171 -7.72 14.96 9.84
CA PRO A 171 -8.34 15.99 9.03
C PRO A 171 -9.85 15.79 8.87
N ASP A 172 -10.61 16.88 8.82
CA ASP A 172 -12.08 16.86 8.83
C ASP A 172 -12.69 16.12 7.62
N ASN A 173 -11.96 16.05 6.49
CA ASN A 173 -12.42 15.43 5.24
C ASN A 173 -11.99 13.95 5.07
N VAL A 174 -11.53 13.29 6.13
CA VAL A 174 -11.25 11.87 6.06
C VAL A 174 -12.55 11.09 5.93
N GLN A 175 -12.59 10.19 4.96
CA GLN A 175 -13.73 9.31 4.73
C GLN A 175 -13.45 7.91 5.27
N TYR A 176 -14.45 7.35 5.94
CA TYR A 176 -14.50 5.94 6.30
C TYR A 176 -15.61 5.25 5.53
N THR A 177 -15.47 3.97 5.33
CA THR A 177 -16.52 3.16 4.71
C THR A 177 -17.52 2.70 5.77
N TYR A 178 -18.80 2.93 5.51
CA TYR A 178 -19.88 2.54 6.43
C TYR A 178 -20.88 1.64 5.69
N TYR A 179 -21.32 0.57 6.37
CA TYR A 179 -22.53 -0.13 5.99
C TYR A 179 -23.73 0.74 6.33
N VAL A 180 -24.56 1.01 5.34
CA VAL A 180 -25.75 1.86 5.48
C VAL A 180 -26.98 1.08 5.08
N LYS A 181 -27.97 1.03 5.97
CA LYS A 181 -29.28 0.47 5.66
C LYS A 181 -30.28 1.62 5.59
N LEU A 182 -30.91 1.76 4.43
CA LEU A 182 -31.88 2.80 4.16
C LEU A 182 -33.31 2.24 4.30
N LYS A 183 -34.23 3.07 4.82
CA LYS A 183 -35.69 2.85 4.79
C LYS A 183 -36.31 3.36 3.49
N GLN A 184 -35.73 4.44 2.96
CA GLN A 184 -36.12 5.05 1.69
C GLN A 184 -34.93 5.70 1.00
N ARG A 185 -35.09 6.05 -0.26
CA ARG A 185 -34.05 6.68 -1.08
C ARG A 185 -33.65 8.04 -0.48
N ILE A 186 -32.34 8.35 -0.48
CA ILE A 186 -31.84 9.68 -0.13
C ILE A 186 -32.33 10.68 -1.18
N PRO A 187 -32.98 11.80 -0.80
CA PRO A 187 -33.42 12.84 -1.72
C PRO A 187 -32.23 13.49 -2.45
N GLU A 188 -32.42 13.90 -3.70
CA GLU A 188 -31.36 14.55 -4.51
C GLU A 188 -30.85 15.85 -3.87
N GLU A 189 -31.76 16.66 -3.32
CA GLU A 189 -31.42 17.89 -2.60
C GLU A 189 -30.46 17.60 -1.42
N MET A 190 -30.72 16.54 -0.66
CA MET A 190 -29.87 16.13 0.45
C MET A 190 -28.52 15.57 -0.02
N MET A 191 -28.50 14.89 -1.16
CA MET A 191 -27.25 14.42 -1.77
C MET A 191 -26.36 15.60 -2.18
N GLU A 192 -26.92 16.62 -2.79
CA GLU A 192 -26.21 17.84 -3.17
C GLU A 192 -25.70 18.60 -1.93
N GLU A 193 -26.53 18.76 -0.91
CA GLU A 193 -26.15 19.44 0.35
C GLU A 193 -25.01 18.74 1.08
N LEU A 194 -25.04 17.42 1.11
CA LEU A 194 -24.03 16.60 1.80
C LEU A 194 -22.83 16.24 0.91
N GLY A 195 -22.88 16.57 -0.38
CA GLY A 195 -21.84 16.24 -1.34
C GLY A 195 -21.73 14.74 -1.64
N ILE A 196 -22.84 14.01 -1.51
CA ILE A 196 -22.90 12.56 -1.81
C ILE A 196 -22.98 12.40 -3.34
N THR A 197 -22.03 11.68 -3.92
CA THR A 197 -21.94 11.46 -5.35
C THR A 197 -22.81 10.31 -5.83
N MET A 198 -23.14 10.28 -7.11
CA MET A 198 -23.83 9.15 -7.72
C MET A 198 -23.01 7.85 -7.68
N GLU A 199 -21.70 7.96 -7.68
CA GLU A 199 -20.79 6.81 -7.54
C GLU A 199 -20.85 6.18 -6.14
N GLU A 200 -20.88 7.01 -5.09
CA GLU A 200 -21.05 6.56 -3.71
C GLU A 200 -22.43 5.91 -3.50
N LEU A 201 -23.47 6.49 -4.08
CA LEU A 201 -24.81 5.90 -4.06
C LEU A 201 -24.87 4.56 -4.83
N ALA A 202 -24.19 4.46 -5.96
CA ALA A 202 -24.08 3.21 -6.71
C ALA A 202 -23.34 2.14 -5.89
N SER A 203 -22.26 2.50 -5.20
CA SER A 203 -21.56 1.60 -4.27
C SER A 203 -22.48 1.12 -3.16
N LEU A 204 -23.29 2.01 -2.58
CA LEU A 204 -24.28 1.63 -1.56
C LEU A 204 -25.29 0.62 -2.09
N ASN A 205 -25.83 0.85 -3.31
CA ASN A 205 -26.83 -0.02 -3.90
C ASN A 205 -26.30 -1.42 -4.27
N VAL A 206 -25.03 -1.50 -4.67
CA VAL A 206 -24.39 -2.76 -5.09
C VAL A 206 -23.82 -3.53 -3.90
N ASN A 207 -23.14 -2.82 -3.00
CA ASN A 207 -22.30 -3.43 -1.96
C ASN A 207 -22.87 -3.26 -0.54
N GLY A 208 -23.91 -2.42 -0.37
CA GLY A 208 -24.48 -2.12 0.94
C GLY A 208 -23.64 -1.17 1.80
N TYR A 209 -22.57 -0.59 1.22
CA TYR A 209 -21.71 0.36 1.93
C TYR A 209 -21.34 1.55 1.05
N MET A 210 -21.03 2.68 1.68
CA MET A 210 -20.48 3.84 0.99
C MET A 210 -19.43 4.55 1.85
N PRO A 211 -18.44 5.22 1.23
CA PRO A 211 -17.50 6.09 1.93
C PRO A 211 -18.22 7.38 2.33
N MET A 212 -17.97 7.87 3.54
CA MET A 212 -18.46 9.16 3.99
C MET A 212 -17.60 9.75 5.11
N THR A 213 -17.60 11.06 5.22
CA THR A 213 -16.97 11.76 6.34
C THR A 213 -17.80 11.60 7.61
N LYS A 214 -17.19 11.86 8.77
CA LYS A 214 -17.92 11.88 10.04
C LYS A 214 -19.11 12.85 10.02
N LYS A 215 -18.94 14.02 9.38
CA LYS A 215 -20.00 15.02 9.23
C LYS A 215 -21.19 14.48 8.44
N VAL A 216 -20.93 13.86 7.28
CA VAL A 216 -22.00 13.26 6.45
C VAL A 216 -22.74 12.16 7.20
N LYS A 217 -21.99 11.31 7.92
CA LYS A 217 -22.56 10.26 8.78
C LYS A 217 -23.52 10.87 9.81
N GLU A 218 -23.07 11.88 10.57
CA GLU A 218 -23.86 12.52 11.62
C GLU A 218 -25.15 13.17 11.06
N GLU A 219 -25.09 13.82 9.90
CA GLU A 219 -26.26 14.40 9.26
C GLU A 219 -27.25 13.34 8.77
N LEU A 220 -26.76 12.24 8.21
CA LEU A 220 -27.62 11.13 7.82
C LEU A 220 -28.25 10.42 9.01
N GLU A 221 -27.54 10.27 10.13
CA GLU A 221 -28.08 9.66 11.36
C GLU A 221 -29.26 10.46 11.98
N LYS A 222 -29.31 11.79 11.76
CA LYS A 222 -30.44 12.61 12.19
C LYS A 222 -31.73 12.33 11.41
N ARG A 223 -31.61 11.70 10.25
CA ARG A 223 -32.73 11.41 9.34
C ARG A 223 -33.23 9.97 9.55
N SER A 224 -33.82 9.74 10.70
CA SER A 224 -34.41 8.43 11.07
C SER A 224 -35.57 7.99 10.16
N ASP A 225 -36.12 8.91 9.38
CA ASP A 225 -37.12 8.66 8.34
C ASP A 225 -36.48 8.03 7.07
N ILE A 226 -35.22 8.33 6.79
CA ILE A 226 -34.46 7.84 5.62
C ILE A 226 -33.57 6.67 6.01
N VAL A 227 -32.85 6.78 7.12
CA VAL A 227 -31.83 5.84 7.54
C VAL A 227 -32.35 4.90 8.64
N GLU A 228 -32.16 3.59 8.43
CA GLU A 228 -32.44 2.59 9.47
C GLU A 228 -31.22 2.38 10.38
N SER A 229 -30.02 2.24 9.79
CA SER A 229 -28.78 2.09 10.54
C SER A 229 -27.55 2.50 9.72
N ILE A 230 -26.55 3.03 10.41
CA ILE A 230 -25.21 3.28 9.88
C ILE A 230 -24.22 2.58 10.80
N ARG A 231 -23.34 1.78 10.22
CA ARG A 231 -22.35 1.01 10.96
C ARG A 231 -21.01 1.09 10.28
N LEU A 232 -19.93 1.40 11.00
CA LEU A 232 -18.59 1.40 10.43
C LEU A 232 -18.26 0.01 9.86
N ASN A 233 -17.67 0.00 8.67
CA ASN A 233 -17.15 -1.23 8.10
C ASN A 233 -15.81 -1.54 8.77
N THR A 234 -15.85 -2.42 9.76
CA THR A 234 -14.65 -2.94 10.42
C THR A 234 -14.16 -4.15 9.65
N ASP A 235 -12.92 -4.12 9.23
CA ASP A 235 -12.30 -5.20 8.48
C ASP A 235 -11.88 -6.33 9.40
N ALA A 236 -12.47 -7.48 9.21
CA ALA A 236 -12.06 -8.69 9.92
C ALA A 236 -11.00 -9.50 9.15
N ASP A 237 -10.66 -9.11 7.91
CA ASP A 237 -9.69 -9.84 7.08
C ASP A 237 -8.34 -9.11 7.02
N ASP A 238 -7.39 -9.62 7.79
CA ASP A 238 -6.02 -9.12 7.93
C ASP A 238 -5.01 -9.78 6.97
N LYS A 239 -5.47 -10.60 6.03
CA LYS A 239 -4.63 -11.42 5.14
C LYS A 239 -3.72 -10.61 4.21
N GLU A 240 -4.02 -9.35 3.98
CA GLU A 240 -3.28 -8.45 3.10
C GLU A 240 -2.52 -7.34 3.85
N ILE A 241 -2.50 -7.40 5.19
CA ILE A 241 -1.83 -6.40 6.01
C ILE A 241 -0.32 -6.68 6.08
N TYR A 242 0.47 -5.64 5.85
CA TYR A 242 1.92 -5.70 5.99
C TYR A 242 2.35 -5.81 7.48
N PRO A 243 3.31 -6.65 7.81
CA PRO A 243 4.03 -7.59 6.96
C PRO A 243 3.25 -8.88 6.72
N LEU A 244 3.21 -9.35 5.45
CA LEU A 244 2.43 -10.53 5.06
C LEU A 244 2.89 -11.83 5.72
N ASN A 245 4.16 -11.92 6.09
CA ASN A 245 4.81 -13.08 6.72
C ASN A 245 4.96 -12.97 8.24
N GLY A 246 4.34 -11.95 8.82
CA GLY A 246 4.30 -11.75 10.27
C GLY A 246 3.23 -12.59 10.96
N ASN A 247 3.31 -12.61 12.29
CA ASN A 247 2.29 -13.19 13.17
C ASN A 247 1.78 -12.15 14.19
N MET A 248 1.75 -10.88 13.78
CA MET A 248 1.40 -9.75 14.65
C MET A 248 -0.10 -9.64 14.92
N HIS A 249 -0.95 -10.40 14.21
CA HIS A 249 -2.41 -10.32 14.27
C HIS A 249 -2.97 -8.91 14.07
N TRP A 250 -2.24 -8.10 13.29
CA TRP A 250 -2.67 -6.74 12.97
C TRP A 250 -3.82 -6.77 11.98
N THR A 251 -4.73 -5.82 12.16
CA THR A 251 -5.81 -5.55 11.22
C THR A 251 -5.64 -4.13 10.67
N ARG A 252 -6.42 -3.78 9.66
CA ARG A 252 -6.47 -2.40 9.17
C ARG A 252 -6.82 -1.40 10.28
N ASP A 253 -7.68 -1.82 11.18
CA ASP A 253 -8.24 -0.98 12.25
C ASP A 253 -7.37 -0.98 13.52
N ASN A 254 -6.52 -2.00 13.69
CA ASN A 254 -5.61 -2.16 14.80
C ASN A 254 -4.23 -2.63 14.29
N TYR A 255 -3.33 -1.69 14.10
CA TYR A 255 -2.04 -1.90 13.44
C TYR A 255 -0.88 -1.33 14.25
N GLY A 256 0.24 -2.03 14.26
CA GLY A 256 1.45 -1.57 14.94
C GLY A 256 1.49 -1.95 16.44
N PRO A 257 2.42 -1.37 17.20
CA PRO A 257 3.28 -0.23 16.84
C PRO A 257 4.38 -0.59 15.83
N VAL A 258 4.65 0.33 14.90
CA VAL A 258 5.75 0.24 13.93
C VAL A 258 6.60 1.50 14.01
N TRP A 259 7.86 1.35 14.33
CA TRP A 259 8.80 2.46 14.20
C TRP A 259 9.16 2.65 12.72
N ILE A 260 8.98 3.87 12.20
CA ILE A 260 9.27 4.22 10.82
C ILE A 260 10.77 4.50 10.69
N PRO A 261 11.51 3.72 9.89
CA PRO A 261 12.96 3.86 9.82
C PRO A 261 13.39 5.26 9.37
N LYS A 262 14.44 5.76 10.01
CA LYS A 262 15.06 7.04 9.71
C LYS A 262 16.54 6.87 9.42
N LYS A 263 16.99 7.59 8.40
CA LYS A 263 18.38 7.55 7.96
C LYS A 263 19.35 7.84 9.10
N GLY A 264 20.33 6.95 9.30
CA GLY A 264 21.35 7.05 10.33
C GLY A 264 20.92 6.57 11.72
N GLU A 265 19.64 6.24 11.91
CA GLU A 265 19.15 5.66 13.17
C GLU A 265 19.13 4.14 13.11
N SER A 266 19.28 3.52 14.27
CA SER A 266 19.38 2.06 14.42
C SER A 266 18.21 1.50 15.20
N ILE A 267 17.84 0.28 14.86
CA ILE A 267 16.87 -0.52 15.61
C ILE A 267 17.49 -1.86 16.02
N ASP A 268 17.12 -2.36 17.19
CA ASP A 268 17.44 -3.73 17.58
C ASP A 268 16.59 -4.71 16.78
N LEU A 269 17.22 -5.73 16.20
CA LEU A 269 16.57 -6.76 15.41
C LEU A 269 16.29 -7.98 16.26
N THR A 270 15.03 -8.43 16.23
CA THR A 270 14.55 -9.64 16.89
C THR A 270 13.74 -10.49 15.92
N LEU A 271 13.47 -11.75 16.24
CA LEU A 271 12.59 -12.59 15.43
C LEU A 271 11.15 -12.09 15.41
N ASP A 272 10.75 -11.29 16.41
CA ASP A 272 9.40 -10.74 16.49
C ASP A 272 9.22 -9.53 15.56
N ASN A 273 10.27 -8.73 15.34
CA ASN A 273 10.18 -7.52 14.52
C ASN A 273 10.79 -7.64 13.12
N ILE A 274 11.58 -8.69 12.86
CA ILE A 274 12.30 -8.81 11.59
C ILE A 274 11.37 -8.82 10.38
N ALA A 275 10.17 -9.38 10.50
CA ALA A 275 9.20 -9.40 9.43
C ALA A 275 8.80 -7.97 8.97
N ILE A 276 8.79 -6.99 9.88
CA ILE A 276 8.52 -5.59 9.59
C ILE A 276 9.67 -4.95 8.78
N TYR A 277 10.92 -5.28 9.15
CA TYR A 277 12.10 -4.61 8.62
C TYR A 277 12.84 -5.40 7.53
N GLU A 278 12.45 -6.65 7.27
CA GLU A 278 13.07 -7.49 6.24
C GLU A 278 13.05 -6.80 4.87
N ARG A 279 11.90 -6.29 4.44
CA ARG A 279 11.76 -5.66 3.14
C ARG A 279 12.58 -4.36 3.01
N PRO A 280 12.53 -3.41 3.93
CA PRO A 280 13.45 -2.27 3.96
C PRO A 280 14.92 -2.67 3.85
N ILE A 281 15.38 -3.59 4.68
CA ILE A 281 16.79 -4.01 4.74
C ILE A 281 17.20 -4.75 3.45
N LYS A 282 16.40 -5.71 3.02
CA LYS A 282 16.75 -6.62 1.93
C LYS A 282 16.50 -6.00 0.56
N VAL A 283 15.30 -5.45 0.35
CA VAL A 283 14.85 -5.02 -0.98
C VAL A 283 15.28 -3.58 -1.27
N TYR A 284 15.04 -2.66 -0.34
CA TYR A 284 15.30 -1.24 -0.60
C TYR A 284 16.76 -0.87 -0.36
N GLU A 285 17.41 -1.46 0.62
CA GLU A 285 18.83 -1.20 0.91
C GLU A 285 19.79 -2.27 0.35
N GLY A 286 19.27 -3.29 -0.35
CA GLY A 286 20.05 -4.24 -1.13
C GLY A 286 20.93 -5.16 -0.32
N ASN A 287 20.56 -5.49 0.93
CA ASN A 287 21.35 -6.40 1.76
C ASN A 287 20.91 -7.85 1.59
N ASP A 288 21.83 -8.79 1.77
CA ASP A 288 21.51 -10.19 1.96
C ASP A 288 21.11 -10.42 3.42
N LEU A 289 19.79 -10.61 3.67
CA LEU A 289 19.25 -10.89 4.99
C LEU A 289 18.77 -12.33 5.03
N GLN A 290 19.22 -13.08 6.04
CA GLN A 290 18.86 -14.47 6.27
C GLN A 290 18.58 -14.69 7.76
N VAL A 291 17.62 -15.57 8.08
CA VAL A 291 17.40 -16.07 9.43
C VAL A 291 17.73 -17.55 9.41
N LYS A 292 18.61 -17.99 10.32
CA LYS A 292 19.04 -19.38 10.48
C LYS A 292 19.24 -19.70 11.96
N ASP A 293 18.70 -20.83 12.38
CA ASP A 293 18.81 -21.32 13.76
C ASP A 293 18.42 -20.25 14.81
N GLY A 294 17.36 -19.47 14.51
CA GLY A 294 16.86 -18.43 15.38
C GLY A 294 17.74 -17.17 15.44
N LYS A 295 18.70 -17.01 14.53
CA LYS A 295 19.62 -15.87 14.46
C LYS A 295 19.47 -15.12 13.13
N ILE A 296 19.61 -13.80 13.19
CA ILE A 296 19.52 -12.92 12.03
C ILE A 296 20.93 -12.66 11.51
N TYR A 297 21.11 -12.81 10.20
CA TYR A 297 22.36 -12.54 9.50
C TYR A 297 22.13 -11.49 8.42
N ILE A 298 23.00 -10.49 8.35
CA ILE A 298 23.02 -9.48 7.30
C ILE A 298 24.39 -9.49 6.63
N ASN A 299 24.40 -9.72 5.31
CA ASN A 299 25.62 -9.85 4.52
C ASN A 299 26.61 -10.88 5.12
N GLY A 300 26.08 -12.01 5.58
CA GLY A 300 26.83 -13.12 6.14
C GLY A 300 27.32 -12.93 7.58
N LYS A 301 26.99 -11.82 8.26
CA LYS A 301 27.36 -11.56 9.68
C LYS A 301 26.13 -11.58 10.56
N GLU A 302 26.24 -12.20 11.75
CA GLU A 302 25.19 -12.15 12.77
C GLU A 302 24.92 -10.68 13.14
N ALA A 303 23.65 -10.27 13.07
CA ALA A 303 23.20 -8.89 13.31
C ALA A 303 22.16 -8.88 14.43
N LYS A 304 22.41 -8.09 15.47
CA LYS A 304 21.47 -7.82 16.57
C LYS A 304 20.80 -6.46 16.42
N SER A 305 21.31 -5.62 15.55
CA SER A 305 20.77 -4.31 15.24
C SER A 305 21.05 -3.97 13.78
N TYR A 306 20.33 -2.97 13.25
CA TYR A 306 20.55 -2.44 11.90
C TYR A 306 20.42 -0.93 11.88
N THR A 307 21.35 -0.25 11.18
CA THR A 307 21.32 1.19 10.95
C THR A 307 20.83 1.46 9.54
N PHE A 308 19.73 2.19 9.41
CA PHE A 308 19.11 2.47 8.12
C PHE A 308 19.89 3.54 7.33
N LYS A 309 19.97 3.34 6.01
CA LYS A 309 20.72 4.23 5.10
C LYS A 309 19.81 5.28 4.43
N MET A 310 18.49 5.13 4.53
CA MET A 310 17.49 6.05 3.98
C MET A 310 16.33 6.25 4.93
N ASP A 311 15.52 7.29 4.66
CA ASP A 311 14.24 7.55 5.32
C ASP A 311 13.12 6.71 4.64
N TYR A 312 12.09 6.33 5.42
CA TYR A 312 10.97 5.52 4.96
C TYR A 312 9.63 6.20 5.21
#